data_e4d51c2b9b45f07a61a7bad3e3933c3a
#
_entry.id   e4d51c2b9b45f07a61a7bad3e3933c3a
#
_cell.length_a   1.000
_cell.length_b   1.000
_cell.length_c   1.000
_cell.angle_alpha   90.00
_cell.angle_beta   90.00
_cell.angle_gamma   90.00
#
_symmetry.space_group_name_H-M   'P 1'
#
loop_
_entity.id
_entity.type
_entity.pdbx_description
1 polymer ?
#
loop_
_entity_poly.entity_id
_entity_poly.type
_entity_poly.pdbx_seq_one_letter_code
_entity_poly.pdbx_strand_id
1 'polypeptide(L)'
;MFYTRKQLKNIHLAHKDMMMKKIAIAAGLAMALGTSAAVQAQVPGYAVNSDDTIWRTSFGECWHTGFWTQDQAVEGCDGVVAQAAPVPEAAPAAVMADVEKKFALYFDFDSTQVGDVSNIVDYIGSLASLQSVKLVGYADFIGSAAYNEQLSKRRAEAVASTLEQSGVDASKMSIGYMGESAPVANCTGRGAELIACLRPDRRVDVEIMGQKRVQQ
;
A
#
# COMPACT_ATOMS: atom_id res chain seq x y z
N MET A 1 -13.79 -24.23 31.06
CA MET A 1 -14.40 -24.84 29.84
C MET A 1 -13.44 -25.90 29.34
N PHE A 2 -13.72 -27.19 29.60
CA PHE A 2 -12.80 -28.29 29.27
C PHE A 2 -13.11 -28.80 27.85
N TYR A 3 -12.16 -28.69 26.95
CA TYR A 3 -12.25 -29.29 25.61
C TYR A 3 -12.12 -30.82 25.73
N THR A 4 -13.04 -31.56 25.16
CA THR A 4 -13.01 -33.01 25.20
C THR A 4 -11.95 -33.58 24.23
N ARG A 5 -11.37 -34.76 24.58
CA ARG A 5 -10.36 -35.47 23.77
C ARG A 5 -10.76 -35.69 22.29
N LYS A 6 -12.04 -35.66 22.00
CA LYS A 6 -12.59 -35.83 20.64
C LYS A 6 -12.39 -34.58 19.78
N GLN A 7 -12.43 -33.37 20.38
CA GLN A 7 -12.19 -32.09 19.67
C GLN A 7 -10.72 -31.93 19.26
N LEU A 8 -9.80 -32.35 20.12
CA LEU A 8 -8.36 -32.28 19.83
C LEU A 8 -7.93 -33.22 18.69
N LYS A 9 -8.55 -34.40 18.55
CA LYS A 9 -8.29 -35.31 17.42
C LYS A 9 -8.77 -34.77 16.09
N ASN A 10 -9.89 -34.06 16.05
CA ASN A 10 -10.42 -33.49 14.81
C ASN A 10 -9.56 -32.30 14.31
N ILE A 11 -9.00 -31.52 15.22
CA ILE A 11 -8.08 -30.39 14.85
C ILE A 11 -6.77 -30.98 14.29
N HIS A 12 -6.27 -32.07 14.85
CA HIS A 12 -5.01 -32.69 14.40
C HIS A 12 -5.15 -33.39 13.03
N LEU A 13 -6.31 -33.99 12.73
CA LEU A 13 -6.59 -34.56 11.40
C LEU A 13 -6.74 -33.48 10.34
N ALA A 14 -7.45 -32.40 10.63
CA ALA A 14 -7.62 -31.30 9.69
C ALA A 14 -6.28 -30.60 9.34
N HIS A 15 -5.37 -30.52 10.32
CA HIS A 15 -4.04 -29.96 10.08
C HIS A 15 -3.13 -30.87 9.23
N LYS A 16 -3.24 -32.18 9.38
CA LYS A 16 -2.51 -33.16 8.55
C LYS A 16 -2.98 -33.16 7.10
N ASP A 17 -4.30 -33.09 6.86
CA ASP A 17 -4.86 -33.04 5.50
C ASP A 17 -4.48 -31.75 4.76
N MET A 18 -4.39 -30.62 5.48
CA MET A 18 -3.97 -29.35 4.90
C MET A 18 -2.48 -29.33 4.57
N MET A 19 -1.64 -30.03 5.35
CA MET A 19 -0.21 -30.16 5.06
C MET A 19 0.07 -31.10 3.88
N MET A 20 -0.65 -32.22 3.76
CA MET A 20 -0.47 -33.13 2.63
C MET A 20 -0.95 -32.53 1.29
N LYS A 21 -2.00 -31.71 1.28
CA LYS A 21 -2.44 -31.00 0.06
C LYS A 21 -1.43 -29.96 -0.43
N LYS A 22 -0.65 -29.36 0.47
CA LYS A 22 0.42 -28.41 0.10
C LYS A 22 1.66 -29.08 -0.44
N ILE A 23 1.94 -30.33 -0.08
CA ILE A 23 3.10 -31.10 -0.57
C ILE A 23 2.82 -31.70 -1.95
N ALA A 24 1.58 -32.04 -2.27
CA ALA A 24 1.19 -32.60 -3.56
C ALA A 24 1.26 -31.58 -4.74
N ILE A 25 1.20 -30.27 -4.45
CA ILE A 25 1.30 -29.21 -5.47
C ILE A 25 2.76 -28.84 -5.77
N ALA A 26 3.70 -29.13 -4.86
CA ALA A 26 5.12 -28.84 -5.08
C ALA A 26 5.86 -29.91 -5.90
N ALA A 27 5.28 -31.11 -6.13
CA ALA A 27 5.89 -32.18 -6.89
C ALA A 27 5.52 -32.20 -8.39
N GLY A 28 4.61 -31.35 -8.84
CA GLY A 28 4.10 -31.30 -10.22
C GLY A 28 4.74 -30.26 -11.13
N LEU A 29 5.72 -29.45 -10.67
CA LEU A 29 6.28 -28.34 -11.45
C LEU A 29 7.76 -28.50 -11.81
N ALA A 30 8.30 -29.72 -11.79
CA ALA A 30 9.71 -29.98 -12.06
C ALA A 30 9.94 -30.94 -13.23
N MET A 31 9.25 -30.78 -14.36
CA MET A 31 9.64 -31.38 -15.63
C MET A 31 9.06 -30.60 -16.81
N ALA A 32 9.61 -29.41 -17.06
CA ALA A 32 9.61 -28.79 -18.36
C ALA A 32 10.85 -27.88 -18.45
N LEU A 33 12.04 -28.42 -18.18
CA LEU A 33 13.24 -27.91 -18.79
C LEU A 33 13.24 -28.45 -20.23
N GLY A 34 12.41 -27.86 -21.07
CA GLY A 34 12.58 -27.90 -22.48
C GLY A 34 13.96 -27.30 -22.74
N THR A 35 14.90 -28.14 -23.14
CA THR A 35 16.10 -27.71 -23.86
C THR A 35 15.58 -26.96 -25.06
N SER A 36 15.49 -25.66 -25.01
CA SER A 36 15.47 -24.81 -26.17
C SER A 36 16.81 -25.07 -26.83
N ALA A 37 16.84 -26.04 -27.77
CA ALA A 37 17.85 -26.06 -28.78
C ALA A 37 17.79 -24.67 -29.41
N ALA A 38 18.78 -23.83 -29.12
CA ALA A 38 19.01 -22.64 -29.91
C ALA A 38 19.11 -23.10 -31.35
N VAL A 39 18.06 -22.90 -32.13
CA VAL A 39 18.14 -22.98 -33.57
C VAL A 39 19.10 -21.86 -33.93
N GLN A 40 20.34 -22.20 -34.14
CA GLN A 40 21.32 -21.29 -34.71
C GLN A 40 20.76 -20.92 -36.07
N ALA A 41 20.26 -19.70 -36.16
CA ALA A 41 19.81 -19.15 -37.42
C ALA A 41 21.07 -18.95 -38.27
N GLN A 42 21.37 -19.92 -39.13
CA GLN A 42 22.36 -19.72 -40.19
C GLN A 42 21.93 -18.47 -40.95
N VAL A 43 22.80 -17.49 -41.00
CA VAL A 43 22.57 -16.26 -41.78
C VAL A 43 22.81 -16.59 -43.22
N PRO A 44 21.73 -16.90 -44.01
CA PRO A 44 21.91 -17.32 -45.39
C PRO A 44 22.55 -16.17 -46.19
N GLY A 45 23.43 -16.53 -47.10
CA GLY A 45 24.05 -15.55 -48.00
C GLY A 45 25.35 -14.92 -47.49
N TYR A 46 25.78 -15.14 -46.24
CA TYR A 46 27.05 -14.65 -45.70
C TYR A 46 28.06 -15.77 -45.45
N ALA A 47 29.32 -15.44 -45.55
CA ALA A 47 30.39 -16.32 -45.10
C ALA A 47 30.59 -16.18 -43.62
N VAL A 48 30.50 -17.28 -42.87
CA VAL A 48 30.61 -17.31 -41.40
C VAL A 48 31.78 -18.20 -40.97
N ASN A 49 32.32 -17.96 -39.77
CA ASN A 49 33.29 -18.84 -39.14
C ASN A 49 32.58 -19.99 -38.37
N SER A 50 33.38 -20.80 -37.66
CA SER A 50 32.85 -21.92 -36.85
C SER A 50 31.92 -21.50 -35.71
N ASP A 51 31.88 -20.22 -35.33
CA ASP A 51 31.07 -19.64 -34.25
C ASP A 51 29.89 -18.84 -34.83
N ASP A 52 29.53 -19.07 -36.11
CA ASP A 52 28.47 -18.37 -36.84
C ASP A 52 28.63 -16.83 -36.92
N THR A 53 29.87 -16.36 -36.74
CA THR A 53 30.17 -14.92 -36.89
C THR A 53 30.47 -14.62 -38.35
N ILE A 54 29.78 -13.62 -38.91
CA ILE A 54 29.97 -13.19 -40.31
C ILE A 54 31.38 -12.61 -40.47
N TRP A 55 32.09 -13.10 -41.49
CA TRP A 55 33.40 -12.57 -41.84
C TRP A 55 33.27 -11.15 -42.38
N ARG A 56 34.21 -10.29 -41.97
CA ARG A 56 34.29 -8.90 -42.42
C ARG A 56 35.67 -8.60 -43.02
N THR A 57 35.66 -7.69 -43.97
CA THR A 57 36.91 -7.11 -44.52
C THR A 57 37.55 -6.20 -43.47
N SER A 58 38.80 -5.81 -43.70
CA SER A 58 39.48 -4.80 -42.88
C SER A 58 38.79 -3.41 -42.91
N PHE A 59 37.88 -3.20 -43.85
CA PHE A 59 37.06 -1.97 -43.99
C PHE A 59 35.69 -2.12 -43.34
N GLY A 60 35.38 -3.26 -42.70
CA GLY A 60 34.12 -3.51 -42.01
C GLY A 60 32.99 -4.07 -42.90
N GLU A 61 33.19 -4.28 -44.17
CA GLU A 61 32.19 -4.85 -45.07
C GLU A 61 32.03 -6.36 -44.82
N CYS A 62 30.81 -6.88 -44.93
CA CYS A 62 30.52 -8.29 -44.71
C CYS A 62 30.79 -9.13 -46.00
N TRP A 63 31.34 -10.34 -45.83
CA TRP A 63 31.59 -11.23 -46.95
C TRP A 63 30.32 -11.99 -47.32
N HIS A 64 29.91 -11.82 -48.62
CA HIS A 64 28.79 -12.52 -49.20
C HIS A 64 29.22 -13.86 -49.82
N THR A 65 28.33 -14.84 -49.73
CA THR A 65 28.44 -16.05 -50.58
C THR A 65 27.82 -15.78 -51.96
N GLY A 66 28.05 -16.68 -52.92
CA GLY A 66 27.43 -16.55 -54.25
C GLY A 66 25.89 -16.67 -54.26
N PHE A 67 25.28 -16.91 -53.12
CA PHE A 67 23.82 -17.08 -52.96
C PHE A 67 23.17 -15.91 -52.22
N TRP A 68 23.91 -14.84 -51.88
CA TRP A 68 23.38 -13.67 -51.21
C TRP A 68 22.40 -12.90 -52.10
N THR A 69 21.33 -12.46 -51.49
CA THR A 69 20.30 -11.58 -52.09
C THR A 69 19.99 -10.43 -51.14
N GLN A 70 19.51 -9.30 -51.67
CA GLN A 70 19.31 -8.07 -50.88
C GLN A 70 18.28 -8.22 -49.75
N ASP A 71 17.33 -9.14 -49.89
CA ASP A 71 16.35 -9.46 -48.84
C ASP A 71 16.98 -10.24 -47.66
N GLN A 72 18.21 -10.72 -47.79
CA GLN A 72 18.98 -11.38 -46.74
C GLN A 72 19.92 -10.42 -46.02
N ALA A 73 19.91 -9.12 -46.35
CA ALA A 73 20.74 -8.12 -45.68
C ALA A 73 20.47 -8.08 -44.17
N VAL A 74 21.54 -8.18 -43.38
CA VAL A 74 21.44 -8.19 -41.91
C VAL A 74 21.96 -6.89 -41.33
N GLU A 75 21.49 -6.60 -40.17
CA GLU A 75 21.88 -5.43 -39.38
C GLU A 75 23.40 -5.38 -39.17
N GLY A 76 23.98 -4.20 -39.43
CA GLY A 76 25.41 -3.99 -39.36
C GLY A 76 26.20 -4.48 -40.54
N CYS A 77 25.51 -5.03 -41.59
CA CYS A 77 26.05 -5.36 -42.90
C CYS A 77 25.25 -4.63 -44.00
N ASP A 78 25.87 -4.40 -45.16
CA ASP A 78 25.18 -3.89 -46.36
C ASP A 78 24.43 -2.56 -46.19
N GLY A 79 24.88 -1.72 -45.27
CA GLY A 79 24.24 -0.43 -45.02
C GLY A 79 22.92 -0.50 -44.24
N VAL A 80 22.52 -1.69 -43.80
CA VAL A 80 21.38 -1.83 -42.89
C VAL A 80 21.80 -1.29 -41.54
N VAL A 81 21.30 -0.11 -41.20
CA VAL A 81 21.47 0.45 -39.86
C VAL A 81 20.49 -0.21 -38.90
N ALA A 82 21.00 -0.60 -37.71
CA ALA A 82 20.14 -1.06 -36.64
C ALA A 82 19.02 -0.03 -36.39
N GLN A 83 17.79 -0.43 -36.69
CA GLN A 83 16.65 0.38 -36.24
C GLN A 83 16.62 0.28 -34.72
N ALA A 84 17.02 1.37 -34.04
CA ALA A 84 16.93 1.42 -32.60
C ALA A 84 15.53 0.95 -32.17
N ALA A 85 15.46 -0.11 -31.36
CA ALA A 85 14.20 -0.56 -30.82
C ALA A 85 13.49 0.65 -30.22
N PRO A 86 12.17 0.86 -30.43
CA PRO A 86 11.46 1.97 -29.85
C PRO A 86 11.73 1.94 -28.35
N VAL A 87 12.38 3.00 -27.84
CA VAL A 87 12.59 3.17 -26.42
C VAL A 87 11.21 3.12 -25.79
N PRO A 88 10.92 2.19 -24.85
CA PRO A 88 9.62 2.15 -24.20
C PRO A 88 9.35 3.56 -23.66
N GLU A 89 8.28 4.19 -24.12
CA GLU A 89 7.83 5.47 -23.62
C GLU A 89 7.69 5.32 -22.11
N ALA A 90 8.53 6.07 -21.37
CA ALA A 90 8.56 5.97 -19.90
C ALA A 90 7.14 6.27 -19.42
N ALA A 91 6.52 5.30 -18.71
CA ALA A 91 5.21 5.51 -18.12
C ALA A 91 5.23 6.83 -17.32
N PRO A 92 4.19 7.68 -17.44
CA PRO A 92 4.16 8.99 -16.79
C PRO A 92 4.49 8.82 -15.30
N ALA A 93 5.50 9.55 -14.83
CA ALA A 93 5.91 9.48 -13.44
C ALA A 93 4.73 9.87 -12.56
N ALA A 94 4.34 8.98 -11.64
CA ALA A 94 3.26 9.27 -10.71
C ALA A 94 3.64 10.50 -9.88
N VAL A 95 2.84 11.55 -9.97
CA VAL A 95 3.03 12.77 -9.19
C VAL A 95 2.48 12.53 -7.78
N MET A 96 3.26 12.91 -6.76
CA MET A 96 2.84 12.87 -5.37
C MET A 96 2.17 14.20 -5.03
N ALA A 97 0.93 14.15 -4.56
CA ALA A 97 0.20 15.33 -4.08
C ALA A 97 0.03 15.28 -2.57
N ASP A 98 0.28 16.40 -1.90
CA ASP A 98 -0.03 16.56 -0.48
C ASP A 98 -1.54 16.59 -0.28
N VAL A 99 -2.01 15.84 0.69
CA VAL A 99 -3.43 15.74 1.04
C VAL A 99 -3.64 15.95 2.54
N GLU A 100 -4.73 16.62 2.89
CA GLU A 100 -5.22 16.79 4.24
C GLU A 100 -6.61 16.19 4.36
N LYS A 101 -6.88 15.47 5.45
CA LYS A 101 -8.20 14.92 5.77
C LYS A 101 -8.49 15.06 7.25
N LYS A 102 -9.72 15.47 7.55
CA LYS A 102 -10.22 15.63 8.92
C LYS A 102 -11.31 14.62 9.20
N PHE A 103 -11.28 14.04 10.40
CA PHE A 103 -12.30 13.17 10.96
C PHE A 103 -12.67 13.67 12.35
N ALA A 104 -13.88 13.34 12.79
CA ALA A 104 -14.33 13.60 14.15
C ALA A 104 -14.85 12.29 14.77
N LEU A 105 -14.33 11.93 15.93
CA LEU A 105 -14.79 10.82 16.75
C LEU A 105 -15.59 11.36 17.93
N TYR A 106 -16.84 10.93 18.07
CA TYR A 106 -17.73 11.40 19.11
C TYR A 106 -17.79 10.44 20.29
N PHE A 107 -17.98 11.01 21.49
CA PHE A 107 -17.98 10.27 22.74
C PHE A 107 -19.32 10.42 23.46
N ASP A 108 -19.69 9.38 24.20
CA ASP A 108 -20.79 9.45 25.13
C ASP A 108 -20.45 10.36 26.32
N PHE A 109 -21.51 10.74 27.08
CA PHE A 109 -21.34 11.58 28.22
C PHE A 109 -20.43 10.91 29.27
N ASP A 110 -19.45 11.67 29.75
CA ASP A 110 -18.46 11.21 30.73
C ASP A 110 -17.71 9.93 30.35
N SER A 111 -17.55 9.67 29.05
CA SER A 111 -16.90 8.48 28.52
C SER A 111 -15.62 8.82 27.75
N THR A 112 -14.67 7.88 27.82
CA THR A 112 -13.44 7.87 27.01
C THR A 112 -13.41 6.66 26.07
N GLN A 113 -14.52 5.93 25.95
CA GLN A 113 -14.60 4.75 25.07
C GLN A 113 -14.55 5.19 23.62
N VAL A 114 -13.53 4.73 22.89
CA VAL A 114 -13.34 5.04 21.48
C VAL A 114 -14.29 4.18 20.65
N GLY A 115 -14.96 4.82 19.70
CA GLY A 115 -15.78 4.13 18.70
C GLY A 115 -14.93 3.50 17.59
N ASP A 116 -15.57 3.19 16.46
CA ASP A 116 -14.91 2.63 15.30
C ASP A 116 -13.96 3.65 14.65
N VAL A 117 -12.70 3.22 14.44
CA VAL A 117 -11.65 4.01 13.79
C VAL A 117 -11.26 3.47 12.41
N SER A 118 -11.98 2.49 11.89
CA SER A 118 -11.64 1.80 10.63
C SER A 118 -11.49 2.77 9.46
N ASN A 119 -12.42 3.74 9.32
CA ASN A 119 -12.34 4.74 8.22
C ASN A 119 -11.06 5.58 8.31
N ILE A 120 -10.52 5.84 9.51
CA ILE A 120 -9.28 6.59 9.72
C ILE A 120 -8.09 5.75 9.31
N VAL A 121 -8.06 4.49 9.77
CA VAL A 121 -7.00 3.53 9.46
C VAL A 121 -6.97 3.23 7.96
N ASP A 122 -8.12 2.99 7.34
CA ASP A 122 -8.25 2.75 5.89
C ASP A 122 -7.77 3.97 5.08
N TYR A 123 -8.12 5.19 5.53
CA TYR A 123 -7.62 6.39 4.88
C TYR A 123 -6.11 6.51 4.97
N ILE A 124 -5.52 6.29 6.16
CA ILE A 124 -4.07 6.30 6.36
C ILE A 124 -3.40 5.23 5.47
N GLY A 125 -3.96 4.02 5.42
CA GLY A 125 -3.48 2.94 4.56
C GLY A 125 -3.56 3.23 3.05
N SER A 126 -4.42 4.16 2.64
CA SER A 126 -4.54 4.63 1.25
C SER A 126 -3.49 5.68 0.85
N LEU A 127 -2.73 6.22 1.80
CA LEU A 127 -1.69 7.20 1.54
C LEU A 127 -0.43 6.52 1.01
N ALA A 128 0.28 7.18 0.13
CA ALA A 128 1.62 6.77 -0.28
C ALA A 128 2.65 7.03 0.82
N SER A 129 2.45 8.09 1.61
CA SER A 129 3.22 8.36 2.83
C SER A 129 2.38 9.14 3.84
N LEU A 130 2.47 8.77 5.12
CA LEU A 130 1.89 9.49 6.24
C LEU A 130 2.91 10.53 6.74
N GLN A 131 2.52 11.81 6.79
CA GLN A 131 3.37 12.87 7.32
C GLN A 131 3.06 13.11 8.81
N SER A 132 1.81 13.35 9.17
CA SER A 132 1.39 13.58 10.54
C SER A 132 -0.08 13.25 10.79
N VAL A 133 -0.39 12.94 12.06
CA VAL A 133 -1.74 12.79 12.59
C VAL A 133 -1.84 13.68 13.82
N LYS A 134 -2.68 14.71 13.78
CA LYS A 134 -2.94 15.60 14.88
C LYS A 134 -4.28 15.24 15.53
N LEU A 135 -4.26 14.99 16.81
CA LEU A 135 -5.41 14.61 17.63
C LEU A 135 -5.73 15.75 18.59
N VAL A 136 -6.95 16.28 18.58
CA VAL A 136 -7.37 17.32 19.52
C VAL A 136 -8.66 16.90 20.20
N GLY A 137 -8.59 16.69 21.52
CA GLY A 137 -9.74 16.30 22.33
C GLY A 137 -10.55 17.49 22.85
N TYR A 138 -11.85 17.31 22.95
CA TYR A 138 -12.82 18.29 23.46
C TYR A 138 -13.80 17.64 24.43
N ALA A 139 -14.34 18.44 25.30
CA ALA A 139 -15.42 18.08 26.22
C ALA A 139 -16.55 19.09 26.09
N ASP A 140 -17.76 18.72 26.53
CA ASP A 140 -18.84 19.67 26.73
C ASP A 140 -18.63 20.47 28.03
N PHE A 141 -19.44 21.47 28.24
CA PHE A 141 -19.33 22.39 29.40
C PHE A 141 -19.94 21.85 30.71
N ILE A 142 -20.47 20.61 30.72
CA ILE A 142 -21.02 20.02 31.93
C ILE A 142 -19.89 19.55 32.84
N GLY A 143 -19.78 20.13 34.03
CA GLY A 143 -18.73 19.83 35.00
C GLY A 143 -17.83 21.01 35.27
N SER A 144 -16.65 20.77 35.83
CA SER A 144 -15.66 21.83 36.02
C SER A 144 -14.69 21.91 34.87
N ALA A 145 -14.20 23.09 34.53
CA ALA A 145 -13.22 23.29 33.47
C ALA A 145 -11.98 22.41 33.65
N ALA A 146 -11.47 22.28 34.89
CA ALA A 146 -10.31 21.42 35.19
C ALA A 146 -10.61 19.94 34.94
N TYR A 147 -11.83 19.46 35.23
CA TYR A 147 -12.24 18.10 34.90
C TYR A 147 -12.35 17.90 33.40
N ASN A 148 -12.97 18.83 32.67
CA ASN A 148 -13.18 18.78 31.24
C ASN A 148 -11.85 18.84 30.46
N GLU A 149 -10.89 19.59 30.97
CA GLU A 149 -9.52 19.59 30.44
C GLU A 149 -8.88 18.17 30.49
N GLN A 150 -8.96 17.53 31.68
CA GLN A 150 -8.43 16.18 31.85
C GLN A 150 -9.23 15.12 31.05
N LEU A 151 -10.55 15.28 30.94
CA LEU A 151 -11.40 14.38 30.17
C LEU A 151 -11.07 14.47 28.68
N SER A 152 -10.93 15.67 28.12
CA SER A 152 -10.55 15.89 26.74
C SER A 152 -9.16 15.32 26.42
N LYS A 153 -8.20 15.45 27.33
CA LYS A 153 -6.87 14.83 27.23
C LYS A 153 -6.97 13.31 27.16
N ARG A 154 -7.68 12.68 28.13
CA ARG A 154 -7.85 11.21 28.15
C ARG A 154 -8.53 10.68 26.89
N ARG A 155 -9.50 11.41 26.31
CA ARG A 155 -10.14 11.06 25.03
C ARG A 155 -9.12 11.04 23.88
N ALA A 156 -8.32 12.09 23.76
CA ALA A 156 -7.30 12.17 22.70
C ALA A 156 -6.22 11.08 22.85
N GLU A 157 -5.79 10.80 24.10
CA GLU A 157 -4.85 9.71 24.40
C GLU A 157 -5.45 8.32 24.08
N ALA A 158 -6.74 8.11 24.37
CA ALA A 158 -7.43 6.86 24.06
C ALA A 158 -7.52 6.64 22.54
N VAL A 159 -7.82 7.68 21.76
CA VAL A 159 -7.82 7.59 20.30
C VAL A 159 -6.41 7.30 19.77
N ALA A 160 -5.38 8.00 20.28
CA ALA A 160 -4.00 7.77 19.87
C ALA A 160 -3.58 6.32 20.12
N SER A 161 -3.87 5.78 21.31
CA SER A 161 -3.59 4.37 21.65
C SER A 161 -4.34 3.39 20.74
N THR A 162 -5.60 3.69 20.39
CA THR A 162 -6.38 2.84 19.49
C THR A 162 -5.80 2.84 18.07
N LEU A 163 -5.36 3.99 17.57
CA LEU A 163 -4.71 4.11 16.25
C LEU A 163 -3.35 3.41 16.24
N GLU A 164 -2.55 3.53 17.31
CA GLU A 164 -1.27 2.83 17.46
C GLU A 164 -1.46 1.30 17.45
N GLN A 165 -2.45 0.79 18.19
CA GLN A 165 -2.81 -0.63 18.17
C GLN A 165 -3.29 -1.11 16.79
N SER A 166 -3.81 -0.19 15.97
CA SER A 166 -4.21 -0.45 14.59
C SER A 166 -3.05 -0.29 13.59
N GLY A 167 -1.82 -0.05 14.07
CA GLY A 167 -0.60 0.01 13.24
C GLY A 167 -0.19 1.40 12.76
N VAL A 168 -0.80 2.47 13.28
CA VAL A 168 -0.36 3.85 12.98
C VAL A 168 0.87 4.18 13.80
N ASP A 169 1.90 4.74 13.16
CA ASP A 169 3.17 5.10 13.80
C ASP A 169 2.96 6.22 14.83
N ALA A 170 3.22 5.90 16.11
CA ALA A 170 3.10 6.84 17.24
C ALA A 170 3.99 8.09 17.05
N SER A 171 5.14 7.97 16.38
CA SER A 171 6.04 9.10 16.14
C SER A 171 5.45 10.17 15.20
N LYS A 172 4.42 9.81 14.45
CA LYS A 172 3.67 10.70 13.55
C LYS A 172 2.47 11.36 14.22
N MET A 173 2.13 10.94 15.45
CA MET A 173 0.98 11.45 16.18
C MET A 173 1.36 12.61 17.10
N SER A 174 0.49 13.63 17.15
CA SER A 174 0.55 14.72 18.13
C SER A 174 -0.78 14.86 18.85
N ILE A 175 -0.74 15.03 20.16
CA ILE A 175 -1.93 15.06 21.01
C ILE A 175 -2.10 16.47 21.59
N GLY A 176 -3.28 17.06 21.37
CA GLY A 176 -3.74 18.28 21.97
C GLY A 176 -5.07 18.07 22.69
N TYR A 177 -5.43 18.99 23.57
CA TYR A 177 -6.71 19.00 24.26
C TYR A 177 -7.14 20.44 24.59
N MET A 178 -8.43 20.70 24.54
CA MET A 178 -9.00 22.02 24.65
C MET A 178 -10.08 22.11 25.73
N GLY A 179 -10.35 21.00 26.44
CA GLY A 179 -11.45 20.99 27.43
C GLY A 179 -12.76 21.38 26.78
N GLU A 180 -13.45 22.34 27.42
CA GLU A 180 -14.73 22.92 26.97
C GLU A 180 -14.57 24.23 26.17
N SER A 181 -13.33 24.62 25.82
CA SER A 181 -13.02 25.96 25.26
C SER A 181 -13.50 26.19 23.83
N ALA A 182 -13.91 25.15 23.11
CA ALA A 182 -14.30 25.26 21.70
C ALA A 182 -15.64 24.55 21.42
N PRO A 183 -16.74 25.06 21.99
CA PRO A 183 -18.07 24.51 21.77
C PRO A 183 -18.49 24.70 20.29
N VAL A 184 -19.16 23.70 19.75
CA VAL A 184 -19.78 23.73 18.40
C VAL A 184 -21.29 23.62 18.50
N ALA A 185 -21.81 23.06 19.60
CA ALA A 185 -23.23 22.98 19.88
C ALA A 185 -23.73 24.23 20.57
N ASN A 186 -24.93 24.69 20.22
CA ASN A 186 -25.62 25.78 20.90
C ASN A 186 -26.84 25.20 21.61
N CYS A 187 -26.64 24.71 22.83
CA CYS A 187 -27.62 23.96 23.60
C CYS A 187 -28.08 24.72 24.85
N THR A 188 -29.39 24.66 25.10
CA THR A 188 -30.00 25.17 26.31
C THR A 188 -30.84 24.07 26.94
N GLY A 189 -31.20 24.22 28.25
CA GLY A 189 -32.01 23.21 28.93
C GLY A 189 -31.25 22.52 30.06
N ARG A 190 -31.70 21.34 30.46
CA ARG A 190 -31.15 20.56 31.59
C ARG A 190 -31.34 19.06 31.36
N GLY A 191 -30.59 18.26 32.09
CA GLY A 191 -30.76 16.82 32.14
C GLY A 191 -30.43 16.10 30.81
N ALA A 192 -31.16 15.05 30.49
CA ALA A 192 -30.86 14.17 29.35
C ALA A 192 -30.94 14.89 28.01
N GLU A 193 -31.85 15.86 27.85
CA GLU A 193 -31.97 16.61 26.58
C GLU A 193 -30.74 17.49 26.33
N LEU A 194 -30.23 18.15 27.35
CA LEU A 194 -28.99 18.93 27.27
C LEU A 194 -27.80 18.02 26.95
N ILE A 195 -27.67 16.88 27.62
CA ILE A 195 -26.60 15.89 27.36
C ILE A 195 -26.65 15.40 25.92
N ALA A 196 -27.82 15.10 25.39
CA ALA A 196 -27.98 14.67 24.01
C ALA A 196 -27.59 15.78 23.02
N CYS A 197 -28.04 17.01 23.26
CA CYS A 197 -27.73 18.17 22.42
C CYS A 197 -26.22 18.44 22.33
N LEU A 198 -25.51 18.33 23.47
CA LEU A 198 -24.07 18.61 23.58
C LEU A 198 -23.16 17.50 23.00
N ARG A 199 -23.71 16.45 22.42
CA ARG A 199 -22.91 15.37 21.83
C ARG A 199 -21.84 15.84 20.84
N PRO A 200 -22.08 16.84 19.97
CA PRO A 200 -21.06 17.35 19.04
C PRO A 200 -19.83 17.97 19.73
N ASP A 201 -19.97 18.48 21.00
CA ASP A 201 -18.84 19.02 21.75
C ASP A 201 -17.94 17.93 22.32
N ARG A 202 -18.48 16.73 22.53
CA ARG A 202 -17.75 15.59 23.06
C ARG A 202 -17.06 14.83 21.91
N ARG A 203 -15.94 15.35 21.42
CA ARG A 203 -15.27 14.79 20.25
C ARG A 203 -13.75 14.79 20.39
N VAL A 204 -13.14 14.02 19.53
CA VAL A 204 -11.71 14.15 19.17
C VAL A 204 -11.65 14.42 17.68
N ASP A 205 -11.09 15.56 17.32
CA ASP A 205 -10.79 15.90 15.94
C ASP A 205 -9.45 15.25 15.55
N VAL A 206 -9.43 14.53 14.42
CA VAL A 206 -8.27 13.85 13.88
C VAL A 206 -7.95 14.48 12.53
N GLU A 207 -6.82 15.18 12.45
CA GLU A 207 -6.33 15.81 11.23
C GLU A 207 -5.13 15.02 10.72
N ILE A 208 -5.23 14.53 9.48
CA ILE A 208 -4.24 13.67 8.85
C ILE A 208 -3.64 14.40 7.67
N MET A 209 -2.31 14.50 7.65
CA MET A 209 -1.53 15.02 6.53
C MET A 209 -0.67 13.91 5.95
N GLY A 210 -0.60 13.84 4.62
CA GLY A 210 0.16 12.82 3.93
C GLY A 210 0.21 13.07 2.43
N GLN A 211 0.73 12.10 1.69
CA GLN A 211 0.84 12.17 0.23
C GLN A 211 0.09 11.03 -0.44
N LYS A 212 -0.56 11.35 -1.55
CA LYS A 212 -1.18 10.37 -2.45
C LYS A 212 -0.53 10.39 -3.83
N ARG A 213 -0.49 9.22 -4.47
CA ARG A 213 -0.17 9.14 -5.90
C ARG A 213 -1.37 9.63 -6.70
N VAL A 214 -1.16 10.62 -7.54
CA VAL A 214 -2.13 11.06 -8.54
C VAL A 214 -1.60 10.73 -9.93
N GLN A 215 -2.44 10.12 -10.76
CA GLN A 215 -2.14 9.92 -12.17
C GLN A 215 -2.51 11.22 -12.90
N GLN A 216 -1.62 11.73 -13.70
CA GLN A 216 -1.91 12.82 -14.65
C GLN A 216 -2.53 12.25 -15.91
#